data_79ac6c79b04459d1c62f898495fcf5bb
#
_entry.id   79ac6c79b04459d1c62f898495fcf5bb
#
_cell.length_a   1.000
_cell.length_b   1.000
_cell.length_c   1.000
_cell.angle_alpha   90.00
_cell.angle_beta   90.00
_cell.angle_gamma   90.00
#
_symmetry.space_group_name_H-M   'P 1'
#
loop_
_entity.id
_entity.type
_entity.pdbx_description
1 polymer ?
#
loop_
_entity_poly.entity_id
_entity_poly.type
_entity_poly.pdbx_seq_one_letter_code
_entity_poly.pdbx_strand_id
1 'polypeptide(L)'
;MLEDILREWGEKSGHLGYLFVHSWGKREQAEYWTKVEFPKIVKKAGITRVTFQELRHTFGTLCAAKGVPVQYTAKYMGHSNIQITYKYYYHPSNADKLENMAPLNTFVRKSLAKAKEASQ
;
A
#
# COMPACT_ATOMS: atom_id res chain seq x y z
N MET A 1 1.12 9.80 -13.52
CA MET A 1 2.52 9.75 -12.99
C MET A 1 3.16 8.39 -13.06
N LEU A 2 2.78 7.35 -12.28
CA LEU A 2 3.40 6.02 -12.40
C LEU A 2 3.09 5.35 -13.74
N GLU A 3 1.86 5.44 -14.20
CA GLU A 3 1.41 4.90 -15.49
C GLU A 3 2.20 5.52 -16.66
N ASP A 4 2.44 6.83 -16.64
CA ASP A 4 3.20 7.53 -17.67
C ASP A 4 4.65 7.05 -17.71
N ILE A 5 5.27 6.89 -16.52
CA ILE A 5 6.63 6.35 -16.39
C ILE A 5 6.72 4.92 -16.94
N LEU A 6 5.73 4.08 -16.61
CA LEU A 6 5.71 2.69 -17.10
C LEU A 6 5.47 2.61 -18.62
N ARG A 7 4.67 3.51 -19.17
CA ARG A 7 4.45 3.61 -20.62
C ARG A 7 5.73 4.03 -21.34
N GLU A 8 6.36 5.11 -20.89
CA GLU A 8 7.64 5.58 -21.45
C GLU A 8 8.73 4.51 -21.35
N TRP A 9 8.78 3.79 -20.22
CA TRP A 9 9.71 2.67 -20.06
C TRP A 9 9.40 1.51 -21.02
N GLY A 10 8.13 1.16 -21.20
CA GLY A 10 7.68 0.12 -22.14
C GLY A 10 8.10 0.43 -23.58
N GLU A 11 7.99 1.67 -24.01
CA GLU A 11 8.45 2.13 -25.33
C GLU A 11 9.97 2.00 -25.49
N LYS A 12 10.74 2.33 -24.45
CA LYS A 12 12.20 2.23 -24.45
C LYS A 12 12.72 0.80 -24.34
N SER A 13 12.04 -0.07 -23.59
CA SER A 13 12.46 -1.46 -23.36
C SER A 13 12.07 -2.45 -24.45
N GLY A 14 11.24 -2.03 -25.43
CA GLY A 14 10.97 -2.79 -26.65
C GLY A 14 10.13 -4.07 -26.46
N HIS A 15 9.10 -4.06 -25.64
CA HIS A 15 8.06 -5.13 -25.53
C HIS A 15 8.58 -6.58 -25.38
N LEU A 16 9.67 -6.78 -24.65
CA LEU A 16 10.30 -8.10 -24.46
C LEU A 16 9.52 -9.03 -23.50
N GLY A 17 8.25 -8.71 -23.19
CA GLY A 17 7.40 -9.50 -22.31
C GLY A 17 7.71 -9.36 -20.82
N TYR A 18 8.73 -8.61 -20.45
CA TYR A 18 9.11 -8.31 -19.07
C TYR A 18 9.26 -6.81 -18.88
N LEU A 19 8.79 -6.30 -17.74
CA LEU A 19 8.91 -4.89 -17.39
C LEU A 19 10.36 -4.47 -17.11
N PHE A 20 11.13 -5.34 -16.47
CA PHE A 20 12.54 -5.11 -16.15
C PHE A 20 13.41 -6.13 -16.87
N VAL A 21 14.27 -5.62 -17.74
CA VAL A 21 15.18 -6.42 -18.58
C VAL A 21 16.58 -5.79 -18.56
N HIS A 22 17.59 -6.62 -18.72
CA HIS A 22 18.94 -6.17 -19.00
C HIS A 22 19.05 -5.55 -20.40
N SER A 23 20.08 -4.74 -20.63
CA SER A 23 20.37 -4.13 -21.94
C SER A 23 20.50 -5.16 -23.08
N TRP A 24 20.78 -6.42 -22.77
CA TRP A 24 20.81 -7.54 -23.72
C TRP A 24 19.51 -8.37 -23.77
N GLY A 25 18.39 -7.83 -23.27
CA GLY A 25 17.06 -8.42 -23.41
C GLY A 25 16.70 -9.58 -22.48
N LYS A 26 17.57 -10.00 -21.56
CA LYS A 26 17.26 -11.02 -20.57
C LYS A 26 16.53 -10.42 -19.37
N ARG A 27 15.63 -11.22 -18.77
CA ARG A 27 14.93 -10.84 -17.54
C ARG A 27 15.93 -10.43 -16.45
N GLU A 28 15.70 -9.25 -15.85
CA GLU A 28 16.49 -8.77 -14.72
C GLU A 28 16.31 -9.68 -13.51
N GLN A 29 17.41 -10.01 -12.83
CA GLN A 29 17.35 -10.77 -11.59
C GLN A 29 17.10 -9.82 -10.42
N ALA A 30 15.93 -9.94 -9.79
CA ALA A 30 15.54 -9.10 -8.66
C ALA A 30 16.58 -9.11 -7.52
N GLU A 31 17.26 -10.24 -7.34
CA GLU A 31 18.30 -10.37 -6.31
C GLU A 31 19.54 -9.51 -6.61
N TYR A 32 20.01 -9.49 -7.85
CA TYR A 32 21.11 -8.62 -8.27
C TYR A 32 20.74 -7.15 -8.07
N TRP A 33 19.54 -6.77 -8.50
CA TRP A 33 19.06 -5.40 -8.37
C TRP A 33 19.00 -4.95 -6.91
N THR A 34 18.41 -5.77 -6.04
CA THR A 34 18.25 -5.44 -4.61
C THR A 34 19.58 -5.42 -3.85
N LYS A 35 20.52 -6.28 -4.20
CA LYS A 35 21.80 -6.40 -3.49
C LYS A 35 22.91 -5.52 -4.05
N VAL A 36 22.88 -5.19 -5.33
CA VAL A 36 23.98 -4.50 -6.00
C VAL A 36 23.58 -3.11 -6.50
N GLU A 37 22.55 -3.01 -7.35
CA GLU A 37 22.24 -1.75 -8.02
C GLU A 37 21.51 -0.76 -7.10
N PHE A 38 20.53 -1.22 -6.36
CA PHE A 38 19.76 -0.34 -5.48
C PHE A 38 20.62 0.32 -4.38
N PRO A 39 21.53 -0.38 -3.68
CA PRO A 39 22.46 0.25 -2.74
C PRO A 39 23.35 1.33 -3.35
N LYS A 40 23.76 1.18 -4.62
CA LYS A 40 24.54 2.21 -5.33
C LYS A 40 23.71 3.48 -5.53
N ILE A 41 22.44 3.32 -5.93
CA ILE A 41 21.50 4.45 -6.12
C ILE A 41 21.27 5.17 -4.81
N VAL A 42 20.99 4.44 -3.73
CA VAL A 42 20.78 5.00 -2.38
C VAL A 42 22.01 5.78 -1.93
N LYS A 43 23.21 5.21 -2.09
CA LYS A 43 24.48 5.88 -1.78
C LYS A 43 24.69 7.15 -2.60
N LYS A 44 24.43 7.08 -3.93
CA LYS A 44 24.55 8.24 -4.83
C LYS A 44 23.58 9.37 -4.49
N ALA A 45 22.39 9.01 -3.98
CA ALA A 45 21.38 9.97 -3.53
C ALA A 45 21.69 10.61 -2.16
N GLY A 46 22.76 10.18 -1.47
CA GLY A 46 23.12 10.68 -0.14
C GLY A 46 22.12 10.28 0.96
N ILE A 47 21.29 9.28 0.71
CA ILE A 47 20.25 8.82 1.63
C ILE A 47 20.86 7.79 2.58
N THR A 48 20.42 7.79 3.85
CA THR A 48 20.75 6.71 4.80
C THR A 48 20.35 5.36 4.18
N ARG A 49 21.15 4.33 4.43
CA ARG A 49 20.93 2.98 3.89
C ARG A 49 19.46 2.57 4.08
N VAL A 50 18.79 2.30 2.97
CA VAL A 50 17.42 1.82 2.91
C VAL A 50 17.36 0.58 2.01
N THR A 51 16.50 -0.37 2.34
CA THR A 51 16.26 -1.60 1.58
C THR A 51 14.93 -1.53 0.83
N PHE A 52 14.72 -2.37 -0.17
CA PHE A 52 13.42 -2.51 -0.83
C PHE A 52 12.31 -2.90 0.15
N GLN A 53 12.64 -3.71 1.16
CA GLN A 53 11.68 -4.13 2.18
C GLN A 53 11.25 -2.94 3.05
N GLU A 54 12.17 -2.05 3.39
CA GLU A 54 11.85 -0.83 4.13
C GLU A 54 11.00 0.15 3.30
N LEU A 55 11.24 0.27 1.99
CA LEU A 55 10.36 1.04 1.11
C LEU A 55 8.94 0.44 1.10
N ARG A 56 8.84 -0.88 1.02
CA ARG A 56 7.55 -1.58 1.09
C ARG A 56 6.85 -1.35 2.44
N HIS A 57 7.58 -1.41 3.55
CA HIS A 57 7.04 -1.09 4.87
C HIS A 57 6.59 0.37 4.97
N THR A 58 7.37 1.30 4.44
CA THR A 58 6.99 2.72 4.38
C THR A 58 5.68 2.92 3.63
N PHE A 59 5.50 2.26 2.48
CA PHE A 59 4.25 2.31 1.72
C PHE A 59 3.06 1.81 2.57
N GLY A 60 3.18 0.64 3.20
CA GLY A 60 2.12 0.08 4.05
C GLY A 60 1.75 0.99 5.23
N THR A 61 2.77 1.57 5.88
CA THR A 61 2.58 2.51 6.99
C THR A 61 1.89 3.80 6.53
N LEU A 62 2.28 4.36 5.38
CA LEU A 62 1.64 5.54 4.81
C LEU A 62 0.19 5.27 4.42
N CYS A 63 -0.12 4.12 3.84
CA CYS A 63 -1.48 3.72 3.54
C CYS A 63 -2.34 3.68 4.81
N ALA A 64 -1.85 3.05 5.88
CA ALA A 64 -2.54 2.98 7.15
C ALA A 64 -2.75 4.38 7.76
N ALA A 65 -1.70 5.21 7.79
CA ALA A 65 -1.75 6.58 8.32
C ALA A 65 -2.70 7.51 7.53
N LYS A 66 -2.94 7.21 6.24
CA LYS A 66 -3.89 7.94 5.39
C LYS A 66 -5.29 7.31 5.34
N GLY A 67 -5.56 6.31 6.16
CA GLY A 67 -6.88 5.68 6.25
C GLY A 67 -7.25 4.84 5.02
N VAL A 68 -6.28 4.44 4.20
CA VAL A 68 -6.56 3.52 3.08
C VAL A 68 -7.05 2.20 3.65
N PRO A 69 -8.20 1.66 3.21
CA PRO A 69 -8.69 0.39 3.74
C PRO A 69 -7.69 -0.76 3.55
N VAL A 70 -7.54 -1.58 4.57
CA VAL A 70 -6.51 -2.64 4.64
C VAL A 70 -6.55 -3.62 3.46
N GLN A 71 -7.74 -3.91 2.93
CA GLN A 71 -7.92 -4.81 1.78
C GLN A 71 -7.26 -4.25 0.50
N TYR A 72 -7.34 -2.94 0.28
CA TYR A 72 -6.66 -2.32 -0.87
C TYR A 72 -5.15 -2.29 -0.66
N THR A 73 -4.69 -1.93 0.54
CA THR A 73 -3.26 -1.97 0.87
C THR A 73 -2.68 -3.37 0.67
N ALA A 74 -3.37 -4.41 1.17
CA ALA A 74 -2.96 -5.80 0.98
C ALA A 74 -2.86 -6.19 -0.51
N LYS A 75 -3.86 -5.79 -1.30
CA LYS A 75 -3.89 -6.04 -2.75
C LYS A 75 -2.73 -5.36 -3.47
N TYR A 76 -2.48 -4.07 -3.21
CA TYR A 76 -1.37 -3.33 -3.82
C TYR A 76 0.00 -3.86 -3.39
N MET A 77 0.12 -4.34 -2.16
CA MET A 77 1.34 -4.99 -1.67
C MET A 77 1.51 -6.42 -2.18
N GLY A 78 0.50 -7.01 -2.83
CA GLY A 78 0.54 -8.40 -3.30
C GLY A 78 0.55 -9.42 -2.17
N HIS A 79 -0.04 -9.09 -1.01
CA HIS A 79 -0.20 -10.06 0.07
C HIS A 79 -1.34 -11.03 -0.23
N SER A 80 -1.06 -12.32 -0.26
CA SER A 80 -2.06 -13.38 -0.41
C SER A 80 -2.99 -13.49 0.79
N ASN A 81 -2.51 -13.09 1.98
CA ASN A 81 -3.27 -13.06 3.22
C ASN A 81 -3.33 -11.64 3.79
N ILE A 82 -4.54 -11.10 3.89
CA ILE A 82 -4.81 -9.76 4.44
C ILE A 82 -4.35 -9.60 5.90
N GLN A 83 -4.33 -10.69 6.68
CA GLN A 83 -3.89 -10.68 8.08
C GLN A 83 -2.45 -10.19 8.24
N ILE A 84 -1.60 -10.44 7.25
CA ILE A 84 -0.22 -9.92 7.23
C ILE A 84 -0.24 -8.40 7.25
N THR A 85 -1.01 -7.78 6.36
CA THR A 85 -1.13 -6.32 6.27
C THR A 85 -1.74 -5.74 7.54
N TYR A 86 -2.80 -6.36 8.04
CA TYR A 86 -3.45 -5.92 9.27
C TYR A 86 -2.49 -5.95 10.46
N LYS A 87 -1.81 -7.07 10.66
CA LYS A 87 -0.88 -7.26 11.77
C LYS A 87 0.27 -6.25 11.81
N TYR A 88 0.80 -5.87 10.64
CA TYR A 88 2.01 -5.03 10.59
C TYR A 88 1.72 -3.53 10.45
N TYR A 89 0.59 -3.13 9.90
CA TYR A 89 0.34 -1.73 9.55
C TYR A 89 -0.92 -1.12 10.17
N TYR A 90 -1.89 -1.94 10.54
CA TYR A 90 -3.20 -1.46 11.01
C TYR A 90 -3.41 -1.82 12.48
N HIS A 91 -3.07 -0.89 13.37
CA HIS A 91 -3.26 -1.01 14.82
C HIS A 91 -4.27 0.06 15.27
N PRO A 92 -5.60 -0.18 15.10
CA PRO A 92 -6.61 0.81 15.45
C PRO A 92 -6.54 1.11 16.96
N SER A 93 -6.38 2.39 17.29
CA SER A 93 -6.49 2.88 18.65
C SER A 93 -7.94 2.78 19.16
N ASN A 94 -8.14 2.94 20.45
CA ASN A 94 -9.51 3.02 20.98
C ASN A 94 -10.26 4.27 20.47
N ALA A 95 -9.55 5.36 20.19
CA ALA A 95 -10.12 6.56 19.57
C ALA A 95 -10.63 6.28 18.16
N ASP A 96 -9.82 5.61 17.33
CA ASP A 96 -10.20 5.21 15.97
C ASP A 96 -11.45 4.30 15.97
N LYS A 97 -11.54 3.39 16.94
CA LYS A 97 -12.72 2.51 17.09
C LYS A 97 -13.98 3.30 17.40
N LEU A 98 -13.90 4.29 18.30
CA LEU A 98 -15.02 5.12 18.68
C LEU A 98 -15.47 6.03 17.50
N GLU A 99 -14.54 6.65 16.81
CA GLU A 99 -14.82 7.50 15.65
C GLU A 99 -15.48 6.71 14.51
N ASN A 100 -14.95 5.55 14.18
CA ASN A 100 -15.51 4.68 13.14
C ASN A 100 -16.88 4.10 13.52
N MET A 101 -17.25 4.04 14.80
CA MET A 101 -18.55 3.59 15.26
C MET A 101 -19.58 4.73 15.38
N ALA A 102 -19.18 5.99 15.31
CA ALA A 102 -20.06 7.14 15.44
C ALA A 102 -21.22 7.18 14.42
N PRO A 103 -21.02 6.87 13.13
CA PRO A 103 -22.11 6.82 12.15
C PRO A 103 -23.17 5.77 12.51
N LEU A 104 -22.75 4.58 12.96
CA LEU A 104 -23.67 3.51 13.38
C LEU A 104 -24.45 3.93 14.62
N ASN A 105 -23.80 4.50 15.62
CA ASN A 105 -24.45 5.00 16.82
C ASN A 105 -25.50 6.06 16.50
N THR A 106 -25.20 6.97 15.57
CA THR A 106 -26.13 7.99 15.09
C THR A 106 -27.34 7.38 14.39
N PHE A 107 -27.11 6.40 13.52
CA PHE A 107 -28.17 5.66 12.83
C PHE A 107 -29.11 4.95 13.83
N VAL A 108 -28.54 4.21 14.77
CA VAL A 108 -29.33 3.48 15.79
C VAL A 108 -30.18 4.43 16.64
N ARG A 109 -29.60 5.55 17.11
CA ARG A 109 -30.37 6.56 17.88
C ARG A 109 -31.53 7.15 17.09
N LYS A 110 -31.34 7.50 15.83
CA LYS A 110 -32.42 8.02 14.96
C LYS A 110 -33.51 6.96 14.73
N SER A 111 -33.14 5.71 14.50
CA SER A 111 -34.09 4.61 14.30
C SER A 111 -34.95 4.36 15.55
N LEU A 112 -34.32 4.37 16.73
CA LEU A 112 -35.02 4.19 18.01
C LEU A 112 -35.98 5.37 18.31
N ALA A 113 -35.57 6.61 18.00
CA ALA A 113 -36.43 7.77 18.15
C ALA A 113 -37.70 7.64 17.27
N LYS A 114 -37.53 7.32 16.00
CA LYS A 114 -38.63 7.11 15.05
C LYS A 114 -39.57 5.97 15.47
N ALA A 115 -39.04 4.89 16.01
CA ALA A 115 -39.86 3.79 16.50
C ALA A 115 -40.71 4.16 17.72
N LYS A 116 -40.20 5.02 18.62
CA LYS A 116 -40.98 5.54 19.78
C LYS A 116 -42.11 6.49 19.35
N GLU A 117 -41.88 7.34 18.37
CA GLU A 117 -42.89 8.24 17.81
C GLU A 117 -44.04 7.47 17.12
N ALA A 118 -43.74 6.36 16.46
CA ALA A 118 -44.70 5.50 15.77
C ALA A 118 -45.56 4.63 16.73
N SER A 119 -45.17 4.56 18.01
CA SER A 119 -45.86 3.74 19.03
C SER A 119 -46.76 4.55 19.97
N GLN A 120 -46.90 5.86 19.72
CA GLN A 120 -47.83 6.78 20.38
C GLN A 120 -48.99 7.11 19.45
#